data_72cd4f54acd4776d7090e6f46c19cee7
#
_entry.id   72cd4f54acd4776d7090e6f46c19cee7
#
_cell.length_a   1.000
_cell.length_b   1.000
_cell.length_c   1.000
_cell.angle_alpha   90.00
_cell.angle_beta   90.00
_cell.angle_gamma   90.00
#
_symmetry.space_group_name_H-M   'P 1'
#
loop_
_entity.id
_entity.type
_entity.pdbx_description
1 polymer ?
#
loop_
_entity_poly.entity_id
_entity_poly.type
_entity_poly.pdbx_seq_one_letter_code
_entity_poly.pdbx_strand_id
1 'polypeptide(L)'
;MNKARQNAGALADFPRLGGFIENWKTAFAESEWTPWVIIGLAAVLRFFLLGMKPPHFDEGINGWFVDQMVKNGFYKYDPTNYHGPLHFYVLLLSQTLFGRNLWALRLPVVLVSISCVWMTLKFEPFVGRTVSRLAALAMAVSPGFVFYGRYSIHEVWLLLFTLLFFCGLFGLWKFGRANYLWCAGMGVTGMILSKETYMLHVACAVIAAGVCYISNYFNQLDDRRPAAQTWNYVDLAVVVGTGVALIVFFYSGTFFHWSGIKGLYQAYKPWFETGSQGHGHEKPWYYWLSLISHYELPTLAGLLLCLFAWHFKSMPLRYLAIYGAGTLMAYSIVKYKTPWCIISFIWPFLFIFGALVTTAPLRFKPVTYRWFALLLFGLLAYAVYYEETSKFDHAWPYVLIGGAAVIVVMLWSHLIATITTVILLIASLLHCIWLNFFRCTTDTEPYVYVQTYNDIYKFTDPILQLAHSDPRAYQLVGHIIRPSPYPLPWMLGDFGRVGYYEKDNMPDKLDGDFLLVQQDKIASVEAKLHDSYYTVPVTIRPYQDPSKAYFSAKLFKSFFPGRWPDFTGAAPAEKPSPGPSPSPTPSQ
;
A
#
# COMPACT_ATOMS: atom_id res chain seq x y z
N MET A 1 -29.70 49.76 -5.62
CA MET A 1 -29.80 48.69 -4.61
C MET A 1 -30.82 47.57 -4.91
N ASN A 2 -31.44 47.47 -6.06
CA ASN A 2 -32.55 46.51 -6.30
C ASN A 2 -32.28 45.42 -7.36
N LYS A 3 -31.06 45.23 -7.85
CA LYS A 3 -30.73 44.13 -8.79
C LYS A 3 -29.93 42.95 -8.17
N ALA A 4 -29.46 43.10 -6.93
CA ALA A 4 -28.72 42.02 -6.24
C ALA A 4 -29.65 41.02 -5.48
N ARG A 5 -30.93 41.31 -5.36
CA ARG A 5 -31.91 40.42 -4.69
C ARG A 5 -32.62 39.43 -5.58
N GLN A 6 -32.57 39.59 -6.91
CA GLN A 6 -33.31 38.72 -7.84
C GLN A 6 -32.60 37.42 -8.22
N ASN A 7 -31.29 37.27 -7.99
CA ASN A 7 -30.56 36.02 -8.28
C ASN A 7 -30.38 35.10 -7.07
N ALA A 8 -30.95 35.43 -5.91
CA ALA A 8 -31.03 34.55 -4.75
C ALA A 8 -32.26 33.61 -4.76
N GLY A 9 -33.11 33.74 -5.80
CA GLY A 9 -34.47 33.19 -5.78
C GLY A 9 -34.62 31.70 -6.12
N ALA A 10 -33.59 30.98 -6.57
CA ALA A 10 -33.78 29.57 -7.01
C ALA A 10 -33.53 28.53 -5.89
N LEU A 11 -33.01 28.91 -4.73
CA LEU A 11 -32.80 28.02 -3.57
C LEU A 11 -33.45 28.54 -2.28
N ALA A 12 -34.23 29.62 -2.34
CA ALA A 12 -34.99 30.15 -1.20
C ALA A 12 -36.15 29.26 -0.76
N ASP A 13 -36.49 28.23 -1.56
CA ASP A 13 -37.63 27.34 -1.30
C ASP A 13 -37.36 26.16 -0.35
N PHE A 14 -36.13 26.03 0.19
CA PHE A 14 -35.80 25.00 1.18
C PHE A 14 -35.12 25.55 2.46
N PRO A 15 -35.70 26.50 3.18
CA PRO A 15 -35.09 27.05 4.40
C PRO A 15 -34.91 25.98 5.50
N ARG A 16 -35.75 24.95 5.54
CA ARG A 16 -35.61 23.81 6.49
C ARG A 16 -34.40 22.93 6.19
N LEU A 17 -34.09 22.66 4.90
CA LEU A 17 -32.96 21.85 4.49
C LEU A 17 -31.62 22.57 4.74
N GLY A 18 -31.55 23.88 4.48
CA GLY A 18 -30.37 24.69 4.77
C GLY A 18 -30.05 24.74 6.28
N GLY A 19 -31.04 24.91 7.12
CA GLY A 19 -30.88 24.88 8.57
C GLY A 19 -30.44 23.49 9.09
N PHE A 20 -31.00 22.41 8.55
CA PHE A 20 -30.59 21.06 8.89
C PHE A 20 -29.12 20.79 8.56
N ILE A 21 -28.64 21.23 7.40
CA ILE A 21 -27.25 21.02 6.96
C ILE A 21 -26.27 21.85 7.81
N GLU A 22 -26.58 23.09 8.16
CA GLU A 22 -25.73 23.90 9.05
C GLU A 22 -25.67 23.29 10.46
N ASN A 23 -26.78 22.81 10.99
CA ASN A 23 -26.83 22.11 12.27
C ASN A 23 -26.00 20.81 12.22
N TRP A 24 -26.07 20.05 11.12
CA TRP A 24 -25.28 18.85 10.94
C TRP A 24 -23.77 19.16 10.86
N LYS A 25 -23.37 20.19 10.11
CA LYS A 25 -21.96 20.62 10.03
C LYS A 25 -21.42 21.00 11.40
N THR A 26 -22.19 21.79 12.15
CA THR A 26 -21.83 22.20 13.51
C THR A 26 -21.72 21.00 14.43
N ALA A 27 -22.71 20.11 14.42
CA ALA A 27 -22.69 18.89 15.21
C ALA A 27 -21.49 18.00 14.85
N PHE A 28 -21.21 17.80 13.55
CA PHE A 28 -20.04 17.03 13.08
C PHE A 28 -18.72 17.68 13.51
N ALA A 29 -18.60 19.00 13.44
CA ALA A 29 -17.39 19.72 13.78
C ALA A 29 -17.17 19.87 15.29
N GLU A 30 -18.22 19.95 16.10
CA GLU A 30 -18.12 20.25 17.53
C GLU A 30 -18.27 19.03 18.44
N SER A 31 -18.94 17.96 17.98
CA SER A 31 -19.12 16.76 18.78
C SER A 31 -17.79 16.10 19.16
N GLU A 32 -17.59 15.82 20.43
CA GLU A 32 -16.43 15.09 20.96
C GLU A 32 -16.41 13.61 20.52
N TRP A 33 -17.56 13.06 20.14
CA TRP A 33 -17.69 11.68 19.69
C TRP A 33 -17.26 11.47 18.24
N THR A 34 -17.33 12.50 17.38
CA THR A 34 -16.99 12.38 15.96
C THR A 34 -15.61 11.75 15.71
N PRO A 35 -14.52 12.17 16.38
CA PRO A 35 -13.21 11.53 16.21
C PRO A 35 -13.22 10.04 16.55
N TRP A 36 -13.90 9.66 17.62
CA TRP A 36 -13.97 8.25 18.05
C TRP A 36 -14.78 7.38 17.10
N VAL A 37 -15.88 7.92 16.55
CA VAL A 37 -16.68 7.22 15.52
C VAL A 37 -15.82 6.99 14.26
N ILE A 38 -15.05 7.98 13.84
CA ILE A 38 -14.15 7.87 12.69
C ILE A 38 -13.08 6.79 12.94
N ILE A 39 -12.46 6.79 14.12
CA ILE A 39 -11.45 5.78 14.50
C ILE A 39 -12.09 4.40 14.61
N GLY A 40 -13.27 4.28 15.20
CA GLY A 40 -14.01 3.03 15.31
C GLY A 40 -14.35 2.46 13.93
N LEU A 41 -14.83 3.28 13.00
CA LEU A 41 -15.08 2.88 11.62
C LEU A 41 -13.79 2.43 10.92
N ALA A 42 -12.69 3.19 11.09
CA ALA A 42 -11.39 2.81 10.55
C ALA A 42 -10.91 1.46 11.10
N ALA A 43 -11.10 1.20 12.40
CA ALA A 43 -10.75 -0.06 13.03
C ALA A 43 -11.60 -1.22 12.50
N VAL A 44 -12.91 -1.05 12.42
CA VAL A 44 -13.82 -2.08 11.90
C VAL A 44 -13.41 -2.48 10.47
N LEU A 45 -13.25 -1.53 9.57
CA LEU A 45 -12.91 -1.82 8.17
C LEU A 45 -11.53 -2.50 8.00
N ARG A 46 -10.60 -2.30 8.96
CA ARG A 46 -9.25 -2.88 8.88
C ARG A 46 -9.13 -4.22 9.58
N PHE A 47 -9.81 -4.41 10.70
CA PHE A 47 -9.77 -5.66 11.44
C PHE A 47 -10.74 -6.73 10.93
N PHE A 48 -11.90 -6.31 10.41
CA PHE A 48 -12.93 -7.25 9.97
C PHE A 48 -12.39 -8.18 8.89
N LEU A 49 -12.50 -9.50 9.12
CA LEU A 49 -12.01 -10.57 8.23
C LEU A 49 -10.54 -10.37 7.79
N LEU A 50 -9.63 -10.00 8.71
CA LEU A 50 -8.24 -9.72 8.41
C LEU A 50 -7.48 -10.90 7.80
N GLY A 51 -7.84 -12.13 8.17
CA GLY A 51 -7.28 -13.38 7.65
C GLY A 51 -7.90 -13.89 6.34
N MET A 52 -8.90 -13.21 5.78
CA MET A 52 -9.67 -13.73 4.62
C MET A 52 -8.83 -13.90 3.35
N LYS A 53 -7.91 -12.96 3.07
CA LYS A 53 -7.02 -13.05 1.92
C LYS A 53 -5.84 -13.97 2.21
N PRO A 54 -5.41 -14.80 1.25
CA PRO A 54 -4.12 -15.48 1.33
C PRO A 54 -2.97 -14.48 1.52
N PRO A 55 -1.82 -14.91 2.07
CA PRO A 55 -0.67 -14.02 2.19
C PRO A 55 -0.24 -13.53 0.81
N HIS A 56 -0.02 -12.22 0.71
CA HIS A 56 0.53 -11.58 -0.48
C HIS A 56 1.99 -12.02 -0.71
N PHE A 57 2.48 -11.85 -1.94
CA PHE A 57 3.87 -12.10 -2.29
C PHE A 57 4.85 -11.38 -1.34
N ASP A 58 4.69 -10.07 -1.17
CA ASP A 58 5.56 -9.27 -0.31
C ASP A 58 5.39 -9.60 1.18
N GLU A 59 4.19 -9.99 1.61
CA GLU A 59 3.96 -10.48 2.98
C GLU A 59 4.78 -11.74 3.25
N GLY A 60 4.86 -12.65 2.25
CA GLY A 60 5.72 -13.83 2.33
C GLY A 60 7.20 -13.49 2.41
N ILE A 61 7.66 -12.47 1.65
CA ILE A 61 9.05 -11.98 1.74
C ILE A 61 9.30 -11.38 3.12
N ASN A 62 8.42 -10.50 3.60
CA ASN A 62 8.57 -9.84 4.89
C ASN A 62 8.58 -10.86 6.05
N GLY A 63 7.70 -11.86 6.00
CA GLY A 63 7.68 -12.95 6.95
C GLY A 63 8.96 -13.81 6.91
N TRP A 64 9.49 -14.09 5.73
CA TRP A 64 10.75 -14.79 5.56
C TRP A 64 11.94 -14.01 6.17
N PHE A 65 12.00 -12.68 5.99
CA PHE A 65 13.03 -11.87 6.66
C PHE A 65 12.95 -11.99 8.19
N VAL A 66 11.75 -12.05 8.76
CA VAL A 66 11.57 -12.29 10.20
C VAL A 66 12.10 -13.67 10.60
N ASP A 67 11.81 -14.73 9.80
CA ASP A 67 12.35 -16.06 10.03
C ASP A 67 13.90 -16.06 9.99
N GLN A 68 14.52 -15.29 9.07
CA GLN A 68 15.97 -15.11 9.04
C GLN A 68 16.50 -14.35 10.28
N MET A 69 15.76 -13.37 10.79
CA MET A 69 16.14 -12.68 12.04
C MET A 69 16.16 -13.64 13.22
N VAL A 70 15.17 -14.52 13.33
CA VAL A 70 15.12 -15.53 14.39
C VAL A 70 16.30 -16.50 14.26
N LYS A 71 16.63 -16.96 13.04
CA LYS A 71 17.75 -17.89 12.78
C LYS A 71 19.12 -17.26 13.06
N ASN A 72 19.30 -15.99 12.70
CA ASN A 72 20.58 -15.30 12.84
C ASN A 72 20.74 -14.62 14.22
N GLY A 73 19.67 -14.42 14.99
CA GLY A 73 19.65 -13.66 16.23
C GLY A 73 19.63 -12.13 16.05
N PHE A 74 19.72 -11.64 14.82
CA PHE A 74 19.67 -10.20 14.48
C PHE A 74 19.21 -10.00 13.03
N TYR A 75 18.85 -8.74 12.71
CA TYR A 75 18.54 -8.35 11.34
C TYR A 75 19.80 -8.06 10.54
N LYS A 76 20.05 -8.86 9.52
CA LYS A 76 21.11 -8.60 8.55
C LYS A 76 20.54 -7.74 7.42
N TYR A 77 20.84 -6.43 7.44
CA TYR A 77 20.35 -5.52 6.41
C TYR A 77 20.88 -5.90 5.03
N ASP A 78 19.99 -6.03 4.06
CA ASP A 78 20.28 -6.33 2.66
C ASP A 78 20.05 -5.08 1.80
N PRO A 79 21.10 -4.45 1.26
CA PRO A 79 20.97 -3.28 0.40
C PRO A 79 20.21 -3.53 -0.90
N THR A 80 20.11 -4.78 -1.37
CA THR A 80 19.37 -5.12 -2.59
C THR A 80 17.86 -5.09 -2.38
N ASN A 81 17.41 -5.33 -1.15
CA ASN A 81 16.02 -5.15 -0.76
C ASN A 81 15.66 -3.67 -0.49
N TYR A 82 16.63 -2.82 -0.28
CA TYR A 82 16.63 -1.38 -0.05
C TYR A 82 15.59 -0.81 0.95
N HIS A 83 14.60 -1.56 1.41
CA HIS A 83 13.60 -1.10 2.38
C HIS A 83 14.18 -0.92 3.77
N GLY A 84 13.65 0.05 4.52
CA GLY A 84 14.09 0.32 5.88
C GLY A 84 13.78 -0.83 6.86
N PRO A 85 14.60 -0.99 7.90
CA PRO A 85 14.56 -2.15 8.79
C PRO A 85 13.40 -2.16 9.79
N LEU A 86 12.78 -1.03 10.12
CA LEU A 86 11.80 -0.89 11.21
C LEU A 86 10.65 -1.90 11.10
N HIS A 87 10.13 -2.09 9.90
CA HIS A 87 9.01 -2.99 9.66
C HIS A 87 9.30 -4.41 10.16
N PHE A 88 10.47 -4.95 9.84
CA PHE A 88 10.86 -6.32 10.21
C PHE A 88 10.98 -6.50 11.72
N TYR A 89 11.52 -5.50 12.46
CA TYR A 89 11.58 -5.55 13.91
C TYR A 89 10.20 -5.55 14.56
N VAL A 90 9.27 -4.77 14.03
CA VAL A 90 7.90 -4.75 14.56
C VAL A 90 7.16 -6.03 14.22
N LEU A 91 7.39 -6.62 13.04
CA LEU A 91 6.86 -7.93 12.69
C LEU A 91 7.42 -9.03 13.59
N LEU A 92 8.73 -9.00 13.89
CA LEU A 92 9.35 -9.94 14.83
C LEU A 92 8.68 -9.85 16.20
N LEU A 93 8.50 -8.64 16.74
CA LEU A 93 7.81 -8.43 18.01
C LEU A 93 6.38 -9.00 17.98
N SER A 94 5.62 -8.71 16.93
CA SER A 94 4.26 -9.20 16.77
C SER A 94 4.19 -10.73 16.70
N GLN A 95 5.06 -11.36 15.91
CA GLN A 95 5.09 -12.81 15.80
C GLN A 95 5.61 -13.49 17.07
N THR A 96 6.49 -12.85 17.82
CA THR A 96 6.94 -13.34 19.13
C THR A 96 5.81 -13.32 20.17
N LEU A 97 4.95 -12.30 20.14
CA LEU A 97 3.83 -12.15 21.09
C LEU A 97 2.61 -13.00 20.74
N PHE A 98 2.27 -13.12 19.45
CA PHE A 98 1.02 -13.71 18.98
C PHE A 98 1.21 -14.99 18.16
N GLY A 99 2.44 -15.48 18.06
CA GLY A 99 2.80 -16.64 17.26
C GLY A 99 2.98 -16.31 15.77
N ARG A 100 3.62 -17.24 15.06
CA ARG A 100 3.92 -17.15 13.64
C ARG A 100 2.69 -17.49 12.80
N ASN A 101 1.89 -16.48 12.47
CA ASN A 101 0.67 -16.61 11.70
C ASN A 101 0.36 -15.33 10.91
N LEU A 102 -0.57 -15.42 9.96
CA LEU A 102 -0.93 -14.32 9.06
C LEU A 102 -1.55 -13.13 9.80
N TRP A 103 -2.30 -13.38 10.87
CA TRP A 103 -2.90 -12.32 11.67
C TRP A 103 -1.82 -11.50 12.40
N ALA A 104 -0.85 -12.18 13.03
CA ALA A 104 0.28 -11.53 13.69
C ALA A 104 1.16 -10.75 12.70
N LEU A 105 1.29 -11.24 11.45
CA LEU A 105 2.02 -10.55 10.39
C LEU A 105 1.34 -9.23 9.95
N ARG A 106 -0.01 -9.17 9.96
CA ARG A 106 -0.81 -8.01 9.52
C ARG A 106 -1.13 -7.02 10.63
N LEU A 107 -1.23 -7.48 11.87
CA LEU A 107 -1.64 -6.67 13.02
C LEU A 107 -0.87 -5.34 13.15
N PRO A 108 0.48 -5.28 13.07
CA PRO A 108 1.19 -4.02 13.21
C PRO A 108 0.79 -2.99 12.16
N VAL A 109 0.63 -3.42 10.91
CA VAL A 109 0.24 -2.52 9.81
C VAL A 109 -1.19 -2.02 9.96
N VAL A 110 -2.11 -2.85 10.43
CA VAL A 110 -3.48 -2.45 10.78
C VAL A 110 -3.48 -1.36 11.84
N LEU A 111 -2.72 -1.53 12.91
CA LEU A 111 -2.60 -0.53 13.99
C LEU A 111 -2.01 0.78 13.48
N VAL A 112 -0.96 0.70 12.66
CA VAL A 112 -0.34 1.87 12.02
C VAL A 112 -1.32 2.57 11.06
N SER A 113 -2.09 1.83 10.27
CA SER A 113 -3.09 2.39 9.38
C SER A 113 -4.21 3.13 10.13
N ILE A 114 -4.65 2.60 11.28
CA ILE A 114 -5.58 3.30 12.17
C ILE A 114 -4.92 4.55 12.76
N SER A 115 -3.64 4.46 13.14
CA SER A 115 -2.87 5.59 13.63
C SER A 115 -2.70 6.70 12.59
N CYS A 116 -2.66 6.38 11.30
CA CYS A 116 -2.69 7.39 10.22
C CYS A 116 -4.00 8.19 10.23
N VAL A 117 -5.13 7.52 10.41
CA VAL A 117 -6.44 8.19 10.55
C VAL A 117 -6.46 9.10 11.80
N TRP A 118 -5.95 8.59 12.92
CA TRP A 118 -5.81 9.39 14.15
C TRP A 118 -4.87 10.58 13.97
N MET A 119 -3.71 10.40 13.32
CA MET A 119 -2.78 11.49 13.00
C MET A 119 -3.42 12.54 12.09
N THR A 120 -4.27 12.15 11.14
CA THR A 120 -5.02 13.09 10.30
C THR A 120 -5.93 13.98 11.14
N LEU A 121 -6.56 13.49 12.21
CA LEU A 121 -7.32 14.29 13.16
C LEU A 121 -6.45 15.31 13.92
N LYS A 122 -5.18 15.03 14.15
CA LYS A 122 -4.25 15.96 14.82
C LYS A 122 -3.91 17.21 14.00
N PHE A 123 -4.36 17.29 12.77
CA PHE A 123 -4.24 18.48 11.93
C PHE A 123 -5.32 19.55 12.23
N GLU A 124 -6.30 19.28 13.10
CA GLU A 124 -7.34 20.24 13.50
C GLU A 124 -6.79 21.65 13.81
N PRO A 125 -5.69 21.81 14.58
CA PRO A 125 -5.17 23.16 14.88
C PRO A 125 -4.69 23.92 13.64
N PHE A 126 -4.35 23.26 12.56
CA PHE A 126 -3.72 23.85 11.36
C PHE A 126 -4.73 24.15 10.26
N VAL A 127 -5.68 23.23 10.04
CA VAL A 127 -6.62 23.28 8.91
C VAL A 127 -8.08 23.49 9.34
N GLY A 128 -8.37 23.43 10.64
CA GLY A 128 -9.71 23.50 11.20
C GLY A 128 -10.37 22.13 11.40
N ARG A 129 -11.31 22.06 12.36
CA ARG A 129 -11.96 20.80 12.78
C ARG A 129 -12.68 20.11 11.64
N THR A 130 -13.54 20.83 10.90
CA THR A 130 -14.32 20.26 9.79
C THR A 130 -13.42 19.62 8.74
N VAL A 131 -12.37 20.33 8.31
CA VAL A 131 -11.42 19.86 7.28
C VAL A 131 -10.70 18.62 7.75
N SER A 132 -10.12 18.65 8.95
CA SER A 132 -9.37 17.54 9.51
C SER A 132 -10.24 16.28 9.69
N ARG A 133 -11.47 16.45 10.21
CA ARG A 133 -12.41 15.34 10.42
C ARG A 133 -12.93 14.74 9.12
N LEU A 134 -13.21 15.55 8.10
CA LEU A 134 -13.59 15.07 6.77
C LEU A 134 -12.43 14.35 6.09
N ALA A 135 -11.20 14.86 6.20
CA ALA A 135 -10.02 14.19 5.69
C ALA A 135 -9.80 12.82 6.38
N ALA A 136 -9.93 12.77 7.71
CA ALA A 136 -9.82 11.55 8.47
C ALA A 136 -10.92 10.53 8.13
N LEU A 137 -12.16 10.98 7.97
CA LEU A 137 -13.27 10.12 7.55
C LEU A 137 -13.04 9.60 6.13
N ALA A 138 -12.60 10.44 5.19
CA ALA A 138 -12.26 10.02 3.84
C ALA A 138 -11.12 8.98 3.83
N MET A 139 -10.07 9.17 4.65
CA MET A 139 -9.00 8.18 4.83
C MET A 139 -9.51 6.88 5.46
N ALA A 140 -10.46 6.97 6.40
CA ALA A 140 -11.04 5.80 7.07
C ALA A 140 -11.81 4.90 6.09
N VAL A 141 -12.52 5.49 5.10
CA VAL A 141 -13.37 4.78 4.14
C VAL A 141 -12.77 4.66 2.73
N SER A 142 -11.55 5.15 2.50
CA SER A 142 -10.89 5.05 1.20
C SER A 142 -10.58 3.60 0.85
N PRO A 143 -10.92 3.13 -0.37
CA PRO A 143 -10.59 1.80 -0.83
C PRO A 143 -9.11 1.44 -0.69
N GLY A 144 -8.19 2.30 -1.14
CA GLY A 144 -6.76 2.05 -1.11
C GLY A 144 -6.15 2.10 0.28
N PHE A 145 -6.51 3.09 1.13
CA PHE A 145 -5.99 3.15 2.50
C PHE A 145 -6.46 1.97 3.36
N VAL A 146 -7.66 1.42 3.11
CA VAL A 146 -8.12 0.21 3.77
C VAL A 146 -7.45 -1.02 3.17
N PHE A 147 -7.38 -1.13 1.84
CA PHE A 147 -6.84 -2.29 1.15
C PHE A 147 -5.36 -2.54 1.52
N TYR A 148 -4.53 -1.51 1.40
CA TYR A 148 -3.11 -1.59 1.73
C TYR A 148 -2.83 -1.47 3.24
N GLY A 149 -3.75 -0.88 4.01
CA GLY A 149 -3.70 -0.90 5.48
C GLY A 149 -3.98 -2.27 6.11
N ARG A 150 -4.30 -3.29 5.30
CA ARG A 150 -4.50 -4.69 5.69
C ARG A 150 -3.43 -5.63 5.13
N TYR A 151 -2.39 -5.08 4.52
CA TYR A 151 -1.20 -5.77 4.05
C TYR A 151 -0.02 -5.50 4.96
N SER A 152 0.87 -6.47 5.11
CA SER A 152 2.14 -6.27 5.79
C SER A 152 3.17 -5.66 4.81
N ILE A 153 3.09 -4.34 4.61
CA ILE A 153 3.95 -3.56 3.69
C ILE A 153 4.51 -2.29 4.35
N HIS A 154 5.55 -1.74 3.75
CA HIS A 154 6.31 -0.60 4.29
C HIS A 154 5.62 0.77 4.10
N GLU A 155 4.75 0.92 3.09
CA GLU A 155 4.12 2.18 2.71
C GLU A 155 3.28 2.80 3.82
N VAL A 156 2.62 1.99 4.62
CA VAL A 156 1.77 2.47 5.72
C VAL A 156 2.61 3.13 6.81
N TRP A 157 3.82 2.63 7.06
CA TRP A 157 4.78 3.25 7.97
C TRP A 157 5.28 4.58 7.44
N LEU A 158 5.66 4.63 6.15
CA LEU A 158 6.06 5.88 5.50
C LEU A 158 4.95 6.93 5.60
N LEU A 159 3.69 6.55 5.38
CA LEU A 159 2.54 7.44 5.53
C LEU A 159 2.43 8.00 6.96
N LEU A 160 2.49 7.13 7.98
CA LEU A 160 2.40 7.57 9.38
C LEU A 160 3.48 8.59 9.72
N PHE A 161 4.74 8.28 9.37
CA PHE A 161 5.86 9.16 9.69
C PHE A 161 5.85 10.44 8.84
N THR A 162 5.33 10.39 7.62
CA THR A 162 5.09 11.59 6.80
C THR A 162 4.04 12.49 7.45
N LEU A 163 2.92 11.94 7.91
CA LEU A 163 1.91 12.70 8.67
C LEU A 163 2.50 13.31 9.95
N LEU A 164 3.29 12.56 10.69
CA LEU A 164 3.97 13.04 11.89
C LEU A 164 4.95 14.18 11.57
N PHE A 165 5.72 14.04 10.50
CA PHE A 165 6.64 15.07 10.01
C PHE A 165 5.90 16.37 9.68
N PHE A 166 4.81 16.32 8.92
CA PHE A 166 4.02 17.51 8.57
C PHE A 166 3.30 18.12 9.77
N CYS A 167 2.81 17.31 10.69
CA CYS A 167 2.27 17.79 11.97
C CYS A 167 3.34 18.58 12.74
N GLY A 168 4.57 18.06 12.76
CA GLY A 168 5.73 18.75 13.32
C GLY A 168 6.03 20.07 12.63
N LEU A 169 6.14 20.09 11.29
CA LEU A 169 6.42 21.31 10.51
C LEU A 169 5.37 22.40 10.74
N PHE A 170 4.09 22.07 10.64
CA PHE A 170 3.02 23.03 10.85
C PHE A 170 2.93 23.49 12.30
N GLY A 171 3.24 22.59 13.25
CA GLY A 171 3.30 22.92 14.66
C GLY A 171 4.46 23.86 15.01
N LEU A 172 5.64 23.64 14.43
CA LEU A 172 6.78 24.55 14.56
C LEU A 172 6.45 25.92 13.97
N TRP A 173 5.87 25.96 12.78
CA TRP A 173 5.48 27.21 12.14
C TRP A 173 4.41 27.97 12.96
N LYS A 174 3.39 27.28 13.48
CA LYS A 174 2.26 27.91 14.16
C LYS A 174 2.48 28.20 15.64
N PHE A 175 3.21 27.33 16.34
CA PHE A 175 3.34 27.37 17.81
C PHE A 175 4.79 27.48 18.31
N GLY A 176 5.80 27.13 17.50
CA GLY A 176 7.22 27.22 17.84
C GLY A 176 7.66 26.33 19.01
N ARG A 177 6.91 25.27 19.38
CA ARG A 177 7.15 24.48 20.60
C ARG A 177 8.03 23.26 20.34
N ALA A 178 8.83 22.86 21.35
CA ALA A 178 9.74 21.73 21.29
C ALA A 178 9.07 20.37 20.98
N ASN A 179 7.82 20.14 21.42
CA ASN A 179 7.11 18.91 21.09
C ASN A 179 6.90 18.72 19.58
N TYR A 180 6.73 19.80 18.81
CA TYR A 180 6.63 19.74 17.37
C TYR A 180 7.99 19.54 16.69
N LEU A 181 9.08 19.96 17.33
CA LEU A 181 10.43 19.61 16.88
C LEU A 181 10.65 18.09 16.96
N TRP A 182 10.21 17.47 18.06
CA TRP A 182 10.21 16.02 18.20
C TRP A 182 9.34 15.33 17.13
N CYS A 183 8.13 15.85 16.86
CA CYS A 183 7.28 15.30 15.80
C CYS A 183 7.98 15.35 14.44
N ALA A 184 8.60 16.49 14.09
CA ALA A 184 9.31 16.64 12.82
C ALA A 184 10.53 15.71 12.73
N GLY A 185 11.38 15.68 13.78
CA GLY A 185 12.59 14.88 13.82
C GLY A 185 12.30 13.38 13.80
N MET A 186 11.36 12.91 14.63
CA MET A 186 10.97 11.50 14.65
C MET A 186 10.20 11.12 13.38
N GLY A 187 9.46 12.05 12.79
CA GLY A 187 8.85 11.87 11.47
C GLY A 187 9.90 11.54 10.41
N VAL A 188 10.95 12.38 10.26
CA VAL A 188 12.04 12.13 9.30
C VAL A 188 12.77 10.83 9.64
N THR A 189 13.10 10.60 10.91
CA THR A 189 13.79 9.37 11.35
C THR A 189 12.97 8.13 10.98
N GLY A 190 11.67 8.13 11.27
CA GLY A 190 10.79 7.02 10.92
C GLY A 190 10.62 6.81 9.42
N MET A 191 10.59 7.88 8.63
CA MET A 191 10.58 7.79 7.16
C MET A 191 11.84 7.09 6.65
N ILE A 192 13.03 7.45 7.14
CA ILE A 192 14.31 6.80 6.80
C ILE A 192 14.31 5.32 7.19
N LEU A 193 13.76 5.00 8.36
CA LEU A 193 13.68 3.64 8.88
C LEU A 193 12.62 2.77 8.19
N SER A 194 11.74 3.37 7.39
CA SER A 194 10.62 2.68 6.75
C SER A 194 10.86 2.40 5.27
N LYS A 195 11.15 3.45 4.47
CA LYS A 195 11.21 3.30 3.01
C LYS A 195 12.08 4.38 2.35
N GLU A 196 12.89 3.96 1.40
CA GLU A 196 13.85 4.78 0.63
C GLU A 196 13.20 5.94 -0.13
N THR A 197 11.93 5.79 -0.53
CA THR A 197 11.17 6.86 -1.23
C THR A 197 10.92 8.10 -0.36
N TYR A 198 11.28 8.08 0.92
CA TYR A 198 11.23 9.27 1.77
C TYR A 198 11.93 10.48 1.17
N MET A 199 12.99 10.26 0.38
CA MET A 199 13.74 11.34 -0.29
C MET A 199 12.84 12.14 -1.23
N LEU A 200 11.93 11.48 -1.96
CA LEU A 200 10.96 12.17 -2.83
C LEU A 200 10.01 13.05 -1.99
N HIS A 201 9.56 12.53 -0.86
CA HIS A 201 8.67 13.28 0.04
C HIS A 201 9.35 14.50 0.65
N VAL A 202 10.60 14.36 1.11
CA VAL A 202 11.38 15.48 1.67
C VAL A 202 11.69 16.52 0.58
N ALA A 203 12.11 16.08 -0.61
CA ALA A 203 12.38 16.99 -1.72
C ALA A 203 11.11 17.78 -2.12
N CYS A 204 9.97 17.10 -2.28
CA CYS A 204 8.71 17.75 -2.58
C CYS A 204 8.26 18.70 -1.46
N ALA A 205 8.52 18.38 -0.19
CA ALA A 205 8.21 19.24 0.95
C ALA A 205 9.04 20.54 0.90
N VAL A 206 10.34 20.44 0.60
CA VAL A 206 11.22 21.61 0.45
C VAL A 206 10.79 22.49 -0.74
N ILE A 207 10.49 21.87 -1.88
CA ILE A 207 10.00 22.58 -3.07
C ILE A 207 8.67 23.27 -2.76
N ALA A 208 7.74 22.59 -2.10
CA ALA A 208 6.45 23.16 -1.71
C ALA A 208 6.61 24.36 -0.77
N ALA A 209 7.56 24.31 0.17
CA ALA A 209 7.89 25.44 1.05
C ALA A 209 8.36 26.65 0.24
N GLY A 210 9.29 26.45 -0.71
CA GLY A 210 9.78 27.50 -1.60
C GLY A 210 8.67 28.12 -2.45
N VAL A 211 7.81 27.29 -3.06
CA VAL A 211 6.68 27.76 -3.87
C VAL A 211 5.66 28.54 -3.02
N CYS A 212 5.35 28.07 -1.81
CA CYS A 212 4.49 28.80 -0.88
C CYS A 212 5.09 30.14 -0.48
N TYR A 213 6.39 30.19 -0.20
CA TYR A 213 7.08 31.45 0.14
C TYR A 213 6.99 32.45 -1.01
N ILE A 214 7.29 32.04 -2.24
CA ILE A 214 7.18 32.87 -3.44
C ILE A 214 5.74 33.33 -3.65
N SER A 215 4.75 32.42 -3.52
CA SER A 215 3.33 32.75 -3.65
C SER A 215 2.90 33.80 -2.64
N ASN A 216 3.30 33.67 -1.37
CA ASN A 216 2.96 34.64 -0.33
C ASN A 216 3.59 36.02 -0.62
N TYR A 217 4.84 36.05 -1.11
CA TYR A 217 5.53 37.28 -1.46
C TYR A 217 4.78 38.08 -2.55
N PHE A 218 4.33 37.40 -3.62
CA PHE A 218 3.65 38.07 -4.73
C PHE A 218 2.18 38.40 -4.45
N ASN A 219 1.47 37.58 -3.69
CA ASN A 219 0.02 37.71 -3.51
C ASN A 219 -0.38 38.31 -2.16
N GLN A 220 0.57 38.57 -1.26
CA GLN A 220 0.32 39.09 0.10
C GLN A 220 -0.81 38.32 0.85
N LEU A 221 -0.84 37.00 0.66
CA LEU A 221 -1.97 36.17 1.07
C LEU A 221 -2.01 35.87 2.57
N ASP A 222 -0.86 35.99 3.25
CA ASP A 222 -0.76 35.68 4.69
C ASP A 222 0.35 36.53 5.33
N ASP A 223 -0.05 37.50 6.19
CA ASP A 223 0.88 38.30 6.99
C ASP A 223 1.34 37.59 8.28
N ARG A 224 0.93 36.34 8.51
CA ARG A 224 1.28 35.62 9.73
C ARG A 224 2.75 35.26 9.72
N ARG A 225 3.48 35.87 10.64
CA ARG A 225 4.87 35.48 10.92
C ARG A 225 4.89 34.14 11.65
N PRO A 226 5.96 33.34 11.43
CA PRO A 226 6.18 32.16 12.25
C PRO A 226 6.13 32.53 13.75
N ALA A 227 5.60 31.64 14.57
CA ALA A 227 5.60 31.85 16.02
C ALA A 227 7.04 31.94 16.54
N ALA A 228 7.24 32.71 17.61
CA ALA A 228 8.51 32.73 18.29
C ALA A 228 8.85 31.30 18.78
N GLN A 229 10.05 30.86 18.47
CA GLN A 229 10.49 29.52 18.90
C GLN A 229 10.77 29.49 20.41
N THR A 230 10.26 28.46 21.06
CA THR A 230 10.50 28.18 22.50
C THR A 230 11.50 27.05 22.73
N TRP A 231 12.02 26.43 21.66
CA TRP A 231 13.07 25.41 21.70
C TRP A 231 14.43 26.07 21.42
N ASN A 232 15.48 25.42 21.87
CA ASN A 232 16.87 25.88 21.74
C ASN A 232 17.74 24.87 20.98
N TYR A 233 19.02 25.18 20.79
CA TYR A 233 19.95 24.31 20.06
C TYR A 233 20.20 22.97 20.77
N VAL A 234 20.04 22.90 22.11
CA VAL A 234 20.17 21.64 22.85
C VAL A 234 18.98 20.74 22.52
N ASP A 235 17.76 21.28 22.47
CA ASP A 235 16.58 20.52 22.07
C ASP A 235 16.76 19.93 20.65
N LEU A 236 17.27 20.75 19.72
CA LEU A 236 17.57 20.30 18.36
C LEU A 236 18.64 19.20 18.35
N ALA A 237 19.72 19.37 19.09
CA ALA A 237 20.81 18.39 19.17
C ALA A 237 20.33 17.05 19.76
N VAL A 238 19.47 17.09 20.78
CA VAL A 238 18.88 15.89 21.39
C VAL A 238 17.95 15.18 20.39
N VAL A 239 17.10 15.89 19.67
CA VAL A 239 16.20 15.29 18.68
C VAL A 239 17.00 14.65 17.53
N VAL A 240 18.00 15.37 16.99
CA VAL A 240 18.86 14.85 15.91
C VAL A 240 19.69 13.66 16.42
N GLY A 241 20.30 13.78 17.61
CA GLY A 241 21.09 12.71 18.23
C GLY A 241 20.25 11.44 18.44
N THR A 242 19.02 11.58 18.91
CA THR A 242 18.09 10.45 19.07
C THR A 242 17.76 9.83 17.72
N GLY A 243 17.49 10.64 16.69
CA GLY A 243 17.21 10.14 15.34
C GLY A 243 18.40 9.35 14.77
N VAL A 244 19.61 9.89 14.88
CA VAL A 244 20.85 9.20 14.46
C VAL A 244 21.04 7.90 15.24
N ALA A 245 20.87 7.92 16.56
CA ALA A 245 21.00 6.72 17.40
C ALA A 245 20.03 5.62 16.99
N LEU A 246 18.76 5.96 16.68
CA LEU A 246 17.77 5.01 16.19
C LEU A 246 18.14 4.45 14.80
N ILE A 247 18.60 5.29 13.86
CA ILE A 247 19.04 4.84 12.55
C ILE A 247 20.24 3.87 12.71
N VAL A 248 21.23 4.22 13.52
CA VAL A 248 22.38 3.35 13.80
C VAL A 248 21.92 2.04 14.43
N PHE A 249 21.06 2.08 15.45
CA PHE A 249 20.55 0.90 16.12
C PHE A 249 19.86 -0.08 15.16
N PHE A 250 18.93 0.39 14.36
CA PHE A 250 18.16 -0.47 13.46
C PHE A 250 18.95 -0.98 12.26
N TYR A 251 19.76 -0.12 11.61
CA TYR A 251 20.55 -0.54 10.44
C TYR A 251 21.77 -1.38 10.83
N SER A 252 22.31 -1.22 12.02
CA SER A 252 23.39 -2.07 12.53
C SER A 252 22.92 -3.44 13.05
N GLY A 253 21.66 -3.81 12.84
CA GLY A 253 21.14 -5.07 13.36
C GLY A 253 21.25 -5.14 14.88
N THR A 254 20.82 -4.10 15.61
CA THR A 254 20.97 -3.98 17.07
C THR A 254 22.42 -4.11 17.55
N PHE A 255 23.35 -3.46 16.80
CA PHE A 255 24.80 -3.43 16.98
C PHE A 255 25.55 -4.73 16.64
N PHE A 256 24.88 -5.77 16.13
CA PHE A 256 25.53 -7.04 15.74
C PHE A 256 26.03 -7.04 14.28
N HIS A 257 25.58 -6.10 13.44
CA HIS A 257 25.90 -6.06 12.02
C HIS A 257 26.21 -4.63 11.51
N TRP A 258 27.37 -4.11 11.86
CA TRP A 258 27.80 -2.73 11.56
C TRP A 258 27.89 -2.41 10.07
N SER A 259 28.11 -3.42 9.21
CA SER A 259 28.10 -3.22 7.76
C SER A 259 26.71 -2.80 7.20
N GLY A 260 25.63 -3.02 7.94
CA GLY A 260 24.31 -2.55 7.59
C GLY A 260 24.20 -1.02 7.51
N ILE A 261 25.02 -0.26 8.27
CA ILE A 261 25.08 1.21 8.16
C ILE A 261 25.64 1.62 6.80
N LYS A 262 26.69 0.93 6.32
CA LYS A 262 27.19 1.13 4.95
C LYS A 262 26.15 0.72 3.91
N GLY A 263 25.38 -0.33 4.22
CA GLY A 263 24.27 -0.83 3.42
C GLY A 263 23.19 0.23 3.18
N LEU A 264 22.87 1.07 4.18
CA LEU A 264 21.93 2.20 4.02
C LEU A 264 22.33 3.10 2.83
N TYR A 265 23.61 3.44 2.71
CA TYR A 265 24.09 4.23 1.58
C TYR A 265 24.08 3.43 0.27
N GLN A 266 24.47 2.17 0.32
CA GLN A 266 24.54 1.31 -0.87
C GLN A 266 23.16 1.00 -1.45
N ALA A 267 22.09 1.03 -0.66
CA ALA A 267 20.71 0.78 -1.08
C ALA A 267 20.17 1.78 -2.11
N TYR A 268 20.72 3.00 -2.15
CA TYR A 268 20.25 4.01 -3.10
C TYR A 268 20.56 3.67 -4.56
N LYS A 269 21.65 2.96 -4.83
CA LYS A 269 22.00 2.57 -6.19
C LYS A 269 20.98 1.57 -6.78
N PRO A 270 20.70 0.40 -6.18
CA PRO A 270 19.67 -0.52 -6.67
C PRO A 270 18.28 0.14 -6.72
N TRP A 271 17.94 0.98 -5.75
CA TRP A 271 16.68 1.71 -5.76
C TRP A 271 16.54 2.64 -6.97
N PHE A 272 17.57 3.43 -7.28
CA PHE A 272 17.59 4.33 -8.43
C PHE A 272 17.53 3.54 -9.75
N GLU A 273 18.27 2.46 -9.87
CA GLU A 273 18.26 1.57 -11.04
C GLU A 273 16.86 0.97 -11.23
N THR A 274 16.23 0.44 -10.17
CA THR A 274 14.85 -0.06 -10.21
C THR A 274 13.86 1.03 -10.64
N GLY A 275 13.95 2.22 -10.06
CA GLY A 275 13.06 3.33 -10.39
C GLY A 275 13.17 3.81 -11.83
N SER A 276 14.38 3.77 -12.41
CA SER A 276 14.67 4.25 -13.77
C SER A 276 14.43 3.19 -14.85
N GLN A 277 14.71 1.91 -14.55
CA GLN A 277 14.61 0.80 -15.51
C GLN A 277 13.24 0.10 -15.49
N GLY A 278 12.51 0.17 -14.37
CA GLY A 278 11.14 -0.36 -14.23
C GLY A 278 11.02 -1.86 -13.94
N HIS A 279 11.98 -2.68 -14.35
CA HIS A 279 12.08 -4.13 -14.04
C HIS A 279 10.75 -4.92 -14.14
N GLY A 280 9.96 -4.71 -15.21
CA GLY A 280 8.68 -5.38 -15.43
C GLY A 280 7.48 -4.74 -14.70
N HIS A 281 7.69 -3.63 -13.99
CA HIS A 281 6.63 -2.86 -13.33
C HIS A 281 6.42 -1.48 -13.98
N GLU A 282 6.82 -1.34 -15.26
CA GLU A 282 6.62 -0.12 -16.02
C GLU A 282 5.14 0.15 -16.21
N LYS A 283 4.74 1.38 -15.86
CA LYS A 283 3.38 1.86 -16.07
C LYS A 283 3.42 3.26 -16.67
N PRO A 284 2.39 3.64 -17.46
CA PRO A 284 2.32 4.95 -18.07
C PRO A 284 2.31 6.07 -17.01
N TRP A 285 2.64 7.30 -17.42
CA TRP A 285 2.70 8.44 -16.50
C TRP A 285 1.35 8.74 -15.83
N TYR A 286 0.24 8.46 -16.51
CA TYR A 286 -1.13 8.68 -16.01
C TYR A 286 -1.66 7.55 -15.13
N TYR A 287 -0.90 6.51 -14.86
CA TYR A 287 -1.32 5.35 -14.08
C TYR A 287 -1.95 5.70 -12.74
N TRP A 288 -1.36 6.67 -12.02
CA TRP A 288 -1.92 7.13 -10.75
C TRP A 288 -3.24 7.86 -10.91
N LEU A 289 -3.41 8.65 -11.97
CA LEU A 289 -4.68 9.31 -12.28
C LEU A 289 -5.77 8.30 -12.59
N SER A 290 -5.44 7.24 -13.30
CA SER A 290 -6.37 6.13 -13.56
C SER A 290 -6.82 5.46 -12.26
N LEU A 291 -5.89 5.14 -11.35
CA LEU A 291 -6.24 4.55 -10.05
C LEU A 291 -7.07 5.51 -9.17
N ILE A 292 -6.69 6.79 -9.11
CA ILE A 292 -7.44 7.80 -8.34
C ILE A 292 -8.85 7.94 -8.89
N SER A 293 -9.03 8.00 -10.20
CA SER A 293 -10.35 8.17 -10.81
C SER A 293 -11.25 6.95 -10.64
N HIS A 294 -10.65 5.75 -10.55
CA HIS A 294 -11.40 4.51 -10.39
C HIS A 294 -11.79 4.24 -8.92
N TYR A 295 -10.86 4.45 -7.98
CA TYR A 295 -11.07 4.03 -6.58
C TYR A 295 -11.27 5.18 -5.61
N GLU A 296 -10.66 6.35 -5.81
CA GLU A 296 -10.41 7.34 -4.77
C GLU A 296 -11.21 8.63 -5.00
N LEU A 297 -12.56 8.53 -5.00
CA LEU A 297 -13.43 9.68 -5.32
C LEU A 297 -13.20 10.92 -4.43
N PRO A 298 -13.03 10.82 -3.09
CA PRO A 298 -12.67 11.98 -2.28
C PRO A 298 -11.31 12.57 -2.65
N THR A 299 -10.31 11.71 -2.95
CA THR A 299 -8.99 12.13 -3.43
C THR A 299 -9.08 12.84 -4.77
N LEU A 300 -9.86 12.32 -5.70
CA LEU A 300 -10.12 12.93 -7.00
C LEU A 300 -10.71 14.34 -6.85
N ALA A 301 -11.72 14.48 -6.00
CA ALA A 301 -12.32 15.79 -5.73
C ALA A 301 -11.29 16.77 -5.12
N GLY A 302 -10.46 16.31 -4.19
CA GLY A 302 -9.38 17.10 -3.61
C GLY A 302 -8.31 17.49 -4.62
N LEU A 303 -7.89 16.55 -5.49
CA LEU A 303 -6.94 16.79 -6.58
C LEU A 303 -7.45 17.89 -7.54
N LEU A 304 -8.69 17.79 -7.99
CA LEU A 304 -9.30 18.77 -8.88
C LEU A 304 -9.43 20.14 -8.20
N LEU A 305 -9.75 20.17 -6.90
CA LEU A 305 -9.81 21.41 -6.15
C LEU A 305 -8.42 22.05 -5.96
N CYS A 306 -7.31 21.31 -6.07
CA CYS A 306 -5.96 21.87 -6.04
C CYS A 306 -5.71 22.90 -7.15
N LEU A 307 -6.43 22.85 -8.26
CA LEU A 307 -6.37 23.86 -9.32
C LEU A 307 -6.74 25.28 -8.80
N PHE A 308 -7.45 25.34 -7.69
CA PHE A 308 -7.85 26.57 -7.01
C PHE A 308 -7.04 26.87 -5.74
N ALA A 309 -5.96 26.14 -5.50
CA ALA A 309 -5.14 26.23 -4.28
C ALA A 309 -4.64 27.65 -3.99
N TRP A 310 -4.37 28.45 -5.03
CA TRP A 310 -3.96 29.85 -4.93
C TRP A 310 -4.99 30.74 -4.21
N HIS A 311 -6.26 30.34 -4.17
CA HIS A 311 -7.34 31.07 -3.53
C HIS A 311 -7.53 30.65 -2.06
N PHE A 312 -6.85 29.62 -1.58
CA PHE A 312 -6.95 29.21 -0.18
C PHE A 312 -6.23 30.22 0.72
N LYS A 313 -6.97 30.81 1.66
CA LYS A 313 -6.41 31.69 2.68
C LYS A 313 -5.52 30.94 3.68
N SER A 314 -5.80 29.64 3.87
CA SER A 314 -5.03 28.80 4.78
C SER A 314 -3.70 28.38 4.16
N MET A 315 -2.59 28.84 4.74
CA MET A 315 -1.25 28.48 4.32
C MET A 315 -1.00 26.95 4.38
N PRO A 316 -1.41 26.22 5.45
CA PRO A 316 -1.24 24.76 5.47
C PRO A 316 -1.97 24.05 4.33
N LEU A 317 -3.18 24.50 3.94
CA LEU A 317 -3.92 23.90 2.82
C LEU A 317 -3.24 24.18 1.48
N ARG A 318 -2.73 25.41 1.24
CA ARG A 318 -1.94 25.70 0.03
C ARG A 318 -0.69 24.84 -0.04
N TYR A 319 0.01 24.74 1.09
CA TYR A 319 1.22 23.91 1.18
C TYR A 319 0.92 22.44 0.85
N LEU A 320 -0.13 21.86 1.45
CA LEU A 320 -0.54 20.49 1.19
C LEU A 320 -0.97 20.27 -0.27
N ALA A 321 -1.66 21.23 -0.88
CA ALA A 321 -2.05 21.15 -2.28
C ALA A 321 -0.81 21.11 -3.22
N ILE A 322 0.16 22.00 -2.99
CA ILE A 322 1.39 22.07 -3.78
C ILE A 322 2.26 20.80 -3.56
N TYR A 323 2.41 20.39 -2.30
CA TYR A 323 3.13 19.18 -1.95
C TYR A 323 2.49 17.93 -2.57
N GLY A 324 1.16 17.78 -2.46
CA GLY A 324 0.43 16.66 -3.05
C GLY A 324 0.57 16.60 -4.57
N ALA A 325 0.44 17.75 -5.25
CA ALA A 325 0.66 17.84 -6.69
C ALA A 325 2.10 17.50 -7.07
N GLY A 326 3.08 17.99 -6.30
CA GLY A 326 4.50 17.70 -6.50
C GLY A 326 4.85 16.23 -6.33
N THR A 327 4.33 15.59 -5.28
CA THR A 327 4.55 14.14 -5.06
C THR A 327 3.86 13.29 -6.12
N LEU A 328 2.62 13.61 -6.50
CA LEU A 328 1.93 12.92 -7.59
C LEU A 328 2.74 13.02 -8.90
N MET A 329 3.28 14.20 -9.22
CA MET A 329 4.12 14.39 -10.40
C MET A 329 5.42 13.58 -10.29
N ALA A 330 6.11 13.61 -9.15
CA ALA A 330 7.34 12.85 -8.92
C ALA A 330 7.11 11.33 -9.10
N TYR A 331 6.07 10.77 -8.49
CA TYR A 331 5.71 9.36 -8.66
C TYR A 331 5.22 9.04 -10.08
N SER A 332 4.68 10.00 -10.82
CA SER A 332 4.28 9.81 -12.23
C SER A 332 5.47 9.69 -13.18
N ILE A 333 6.58 10.37 -12.88
CA ILE A 333 7.83 10.34 -13.67
C ILE A 333 8.56 9.01 -13.48
N VAL A 334 8.59 8.46 -12.28
CA VAL A 334 9.25 7.18 -11.98
C VAL A 334 8.60 6.06 -12.80
N LYS A 335 9.40 5.24 -13.50
CA LYS A 335 8.88 4.15 -14.36
C LYS A 335 8.33 2.99 -13.54
N TYR A 336 9.03 2.59 -12.49
CA TYR A 336 8.61 1.53 -11.58
C TYR A 336 7.41 1.98 -10.74
N LYS A 337 6.25 1.36 -10.95
CA LYS A 337 5.01 1.73 -10.26
C LYS A 337 4.29 0.49 -9.73
N THR A 338 4.20 0.40 -8.42
CA THR A 338 3.38 -0.62 -7.73
C THR A 338 2.20 0.08 -7.04
N PRO A 339 0.98 -0.46 -7.14
CA PRO A 339 -0.22 0.28 -6.77
C PRO A 339 -0.28 0.68 -5.29
N TRP A 340 0.38 -0.04 -4.40
CA TRP A 340 0.43 0.31 -2.97
C TRP A 340 1.16 1.60 -2.65
N CYS A 341 2.06 2.06 -3.53
CA CYS A 341 2.73 3.36 -3.35
C CYS A 341 1.75 4.54 -3.30
N ILE A 342 0.54 4.38 -3.87
CA ILE A 342 -0.47 5.44 -3.96
C ILE A 342 -0.82 6.03 -2.59
N ILE A 343 -0.90 5.22 -1.53
CA ILE A 343 -1.28 5.69 -0.19
C ILE A 343 -0.28 6.65 0.43
N SER A 344 0.98 6.62 0.00
CA SER A 344 2.02 7.49 0.56
C SER A 344 1.91 8.94 0.09
N PHE A 345 1.25 9.23 -1.04
CA PHE A 345 1.22 10.57 -1.63
C PHE A 345 -0.18 11.15 -1.91
N ILE A 346 -1.27 10.37 -1.85
CA ILE A 346 -2.62 10.90 -2.10
C ILE A 346 -3.27 11.54 -0.87
N TRP A 347 -2.76 11.32 0.33
CA TRP A 347 -3.33 11.81 1.59
C TRP A 347 -3.48 13.34 1.66
N PRO A 348 -2.64 14.21 1.04
CA PRO A 348 -2.83 15.64 1.09
C PRO A 348 -4.14 16.09 0.43
N PHE A 349 -4.55 15.38 -0.63
CA PHE A 349 -5.79 15.70 -1.34
C PHE A 349 -7.04 15.45 -0.51
N LEU A 350 -6.97 14.59 0.52
CA LEU A 350 -8.07 14.39 1.45
C LEU A 350 -8.34 15.64 2.31
N PHE A 351 -7.29 16.37 2.70
CA PHE A 351 -7.46 17.67 3.38
C PHE A 351 -8.07 18.72 2.45
N ILE A 352 -7.66 18.71 1.18
CA ILE A 352 -8.19 19.63 0.18
C ILE A 352 -9.67 19.29 -0.10
N PHE A 353 -10.02 18.01 -0.17
CA PHE A 353 -11.41 17.56 -0.22
C PHE A 353 -12.21 18.04 0.99
N GLY A 354 -11.68 17.91 2.21
CA GLY A 354 -12.32 18.41 3.42
C GLY A 354 -12.53 19.93 3.40
N ALA A 355 -11.62 20.67 2.74
CA ALA A 355 -11.75 22.12 2.59
C ALA A 355 -12.90 22.55 1.66
N LEU A 356 -13.39 21.68 0.79
CA LEU A 356 -14.49 21.97 -0.13
C LEU A 356 -15.72 22.53 0.58
N VAL A 357 -16.10 21.93 1.71
CA VAL A 357 -17.27 22.34 2.51
C VAL A 357 -17.07 23.69 3.19
N THR A 358 -15.81 24.09 3.47
CA THR A 358 -15.50 25.34 4.18
C THR A 358 -15.11 26.48 3.24
N THR A 359 -14.67 26.19 2.03
CA THR A 359 -14.21 27.19 1.05
C THR A 359 -15.27 27.59 0.02
N ALA A 360 -16.31 26.79 -0.15
CA ALA A 360 -17.44 27.15 -1.02
C ALA A 360 -18.29 28.27 -0.36
N PRO A 361 -18.88 29.22 -1.10
CA PRO A 361 -18.67 29.43 -2.52
C PRO A 361 -17.44 30.31 -2.79
N LEU A 362 -16.56 29.85 -3.66
CA LEU A 362 -15.55 30.74 -4.24
C LEU A 362 -16.28 31.76 -5.12
N ARG A 363 -16.16 33.05 -4.81
CA ARG A 363 -16.75 34.10 -5.63
C ARG A 363 -15.87 34.35 -6.87
N PHE A 364 -16.01 33.51 -7.87
CA PHE A 364 -15.35 33.74 -9.14
C PHE A 364 -16.06 34.87 -9.91
N LYS A 365 -15.28 35.69 -10.62
CA LYS A 365 -15.86 36.64 -11.58
C LYS A 365 -16.58 35.86 -12.69
N PRO A 366 -17.71 36.37 -13.23
CA PRO A 366 -18.45 35.68 -14.30
C PRO A 366 -17.60 35.27 -15.52
N VAL A 367 -16.56 36.05 -15.82
CA VAL A 367 -15.60 35.77 -16.89
C VAL A 367 -14.80 34.49 -16.60
N THR A 368 -14.41 34.24 -15.34
CA THR A 368 -13.66 33.05 -14.95
C THR A 368 -14.49 31.78 -15.16
N TYR A 369 -15.79 31.80 -14.87
CA TYR A 369 -16.68 30.67 -15.13
C TYR A 369 -16.82 30.36 -16.61
N ARG A 370 -16.85 31.37 -17.49
CA ARG A 370 -16.91 31.17 -18.93
C ARG A 370 -15.66 30.48 -19.46
N TRP A 371 -14.49 30.92 -19.05
CA TRP A 371 -13.23 30.27 -19.41
C TRP A 371 -13.13 28.85 -18.89
N PHE A 372 -13.60 28.62 -17.67
CA PHE A 372 -13.63 27.29 -17.07
C PHE A 372 -14.59 26.34 -17.81
N ALA A 373 -15.78 26.84 -18.17
CA ALA A 373 -16.74 26.10 -18.98
C ALA A 373 -16.18 25.75 -20.38
N LEU A 374 -15.48 26.71 -21.01
CA LEU A 374 -14.81 26.47 -22.30
C LEU A 374 -13.68 25.44 -22.19
N LEU A 375 -12.88 25.50 -21.11
CA LEU A 375 -11.83 24.51 -20.84
C LEU A 375 -12.45 23.11 -20.63
N LEU A 376 -13.52 23.01 -19.83
CA LEU A 376 -14.24 21.75 -19.62
C LEU A 376 -14.82 21.18 -20.92
N PHE A 377 -15.42 22.06 -21.73
CA PHE A 377 -15.95 21.66 -23.03
C PHE A 377 -14.84 21.17 -23.97
N GLY A 378 -13.71 21.88 -24.01
CA GLY A 378 -12.54 21.48 -24.80
C GLY A 378 -11.95 20.15 -24.33
N LEU A 379 -11.87 19.92 -23.02
CA LEU A 379 -11.42 18.65 -22.44
C LEU A 379 -12.40 17.51 -22.75
N LEU A 380 -13.71 17.77 -22.68
CA LEU A 380 -14.74 16.79 -23.04
C LEU A 380 -14.64 16.42 -24.53
N ALA A 381 -14.54 17.42 -25.40
CA ALA A 381 -14.38 17.20 -26.83
C ALA A 381 -13.09 16.41 -27.14
N TYR A 382 -11.99 16.73 -26.47
CA TYR A 382 -10.74 16.00 -26.60
C TYR A 382 -10.87 14.56 -26.10
N ALA A 383 -11.57 14.32 -24.98
CA ALA A 383 -11.77 12.99 -24.45
C ALA A 383 -12.62 12.12 -25.37
N VAL A 384 -13.70 12.68 -25.95
CA VAL A 384 -14.55 11.99 -26.96
C VAL A 384 -13.71 11.67 -28.21
N TYR A 385 -12.93 12.63 -28.72
CA TYR A 385 -12.02 12.42 -29.84
C TYR A 385 -10.99 11.31 -29.55
N TYR A 386 -10.44 11.30 -28.35
CA TYR A 386 -9.42 10.33 -27.93
C TYR A 386 -9.99 8.91 -27.81
N GLU A 387 -11.22 8.75 -27.33
CA GLU A 387 -11.90 7.46 -27.26
C GLU A 387 -12.18 6.89 -28.66
N GLU A 388 -12.60 7.74 -29.58
CA GLU A 388 -12.93 7.33 -30.96
C GLU A 388 -11.67 6.96 -31.76
N THR A 389 -10.51 7.57 -31.46
CA THR A 389 -9.24 7.34 -32.13
C THR A 389 -8.33 6.30 -31.48
N SER A 390 -8.42 6.10 -30.18
CA SER A 390 -7.63 5.14 -29.43
C SER A 390 -8.51 3.95 -29.00
N LYS A 391 -8.15 2.75 -29.42
CA LYS A 391 -8.76 1.49 -28.92
C LYS A 391 -8.46 1.27 -27.41
N PHE A 392 -8.38 2.32 -26.64
CA PHE A 392 -7.99 2.28 -25.22
C PHE A 392 -9.22 2.35 -24.33
N ASP A 393 -9.42 1.29 -23.58
CA ASP A 393 -10.45 1.07 -22.57
C ASP A 393 -10.21 1.88 -21.28
N HIS A 394 -10.05 3.21 -21.38
CA HIS A 394 -9.70 4.06 -20.24
C HIS A 394 -10.78 5.09 -19.95
N ALA A 395 -11.66 4.77 -19.00
CA ALA A 395 -12.70 5.69 -18.52
C ALA A 395 -12.12 6.90 -17.72
N TRP A 396 -10.85 6.90 -17.33
CA TRP A 396 -10.26 7.91 -16.47
C TRP A 396 -10.36 9.36 -16.99
N PRO A 397 -10.20 9.66 -18.30
CA PRO A 397 -10.37 11.03 -18.79
C PRO A 397 -11.80 11.55 -18.58
N TYR A 398 -12.82 10.72 -18.80
CA TYR A 398 -14.22 11.08 -18.58
C TYR A 398 -14.52 11.31 -17.10
N VAL A 399 -13.96 10.48 -16.21
CA VAL A 399 -14.08 10.64 -14.76
C VAL A 399 -13.42 11.94 -14.30
N LEU A 400 -12.26 12.30 -14.86
CA LEU A 400 -11.61 13.59 -14.57
C LEU A 400 -12.47 14.78 -15.02
N ILE A 401 -13.03 14.71 -16.23
CA ILE A 401 -13.86 15.78 -16.78
C ILE A 401 -15.17 15.88 -16.01
N GLY A 402 -15.84 14.76 -15.77
CA GLY A 402 -17.05 14.72 -14.96
C GLY A 402 -16.81 15.21 -13.54
N GLY A 403 -15.70 14.79 -12.94
CA GLY A 403 -15.25 15.27 -11.62
C GLY A 403 -15.01 16.78 -11.60
N ALA A 404 -14.35 17.34 -12.62
CA ALA A 404 -14.14 18.78 -12.73
C ALA A 404 -15.46 19.54 -12.87
N ALA A 405 -16.43 19.03 -13.65
CA ALA A 405 -17.77 19.62 -13.73
C ALA A 405 -18.49 19.59 -12.38
N VAL A 406 -18.41 18.47 -11.65
CA VAL A 406 -18.96 18.34 -10.29
C VAL A 406 -18.32 19.38 -9.36
N ILE A 407 -17.01 19.55 -9.37
CA ILE A 407 -16.32 20.56 -8.54
C ILE A 407 -16.80 21.97 -8.84
N VAL A 408 -16.99 22.32 -10.12
CA VAL A 408 -17.53 23.64 -10.49
C VAL A 408 -18.93 23.85 -9.92
N VAL A 409 -19.79 22.84 -9.99
CA VAL A 409 -21.15 22.87 -9.41
C VAL A 409 -21.09 22.95 -7.87
N MET A 410 -20.19 22.21 -7.24
CA MET A 410 -19.99 22.24 -5.79
C MET A 410 -19.55 23.62 -5.28
N LEU A 411 -18.71 24.30 -6.03
CA LEU A 411 -18.23 25.64 -5.67
C LEU A 411 -19.32 26.73 -5.76
N TRP A 412 -20.49 26.40 -6.31
CA TRP A 412 -21.62 27.33 -6.44
C TRP A 412 -22.36 27.59 -5.11
N SER A 413 -22.46 26.56 -4.27
CA SER A 413 -23.24 26.64 -3.05
C SER A 413 -22.70 25.72 -1.95
N HIS A 414 -22.67 26.21 -0.70
CA HIS A 414 -22.32 25.38 0.46
C HIS A 414 -23.24 24.16 0.63
N LEU A 415 -24.52 24.30 0.27
CA LEU A 415 -25.48 23.21 0.31
C LEU A 415 -25.06 22.09 -0.66
N ILE A 416 -24.81 22.44 -1.93
CA ILE A 416 -24.38 21.50 -2.97
C ILE A 416 -23.06 20.87 -2.58
N ALA A 417 -22.06 21.64 -2.14
CA ALA A 417 -20.77 21.14 -1.68
C ALA A 417 -20.92 20.09 -0.57
N THR A 418 -21.80 20.35 0.40
CA THR A 418 -22.02 19.42 1.53
C THR A 418 -22.71 18.14 1.07
N ILE A 419 -23.77 18.23 0.28
CA ILE A 419 -24.49 17.06 -0.24
C ILE A 419 -23.54 16.18 -1.08
N THR A 420 -22.79 16.79 -1.99
CA THR A 420 -21.84 16.03 -2.83
C THR A 420 -20.72 15.40 -2.01
N THR A 421 -20.22 16.12 -0.97
CA THR A 421 -19.22 15.54 -0.03
C THR A 421 -19.75 14.27 0.64
N VAL A 422 -21.00 14.29 1.10
CA VAL A 422 -21.64 13.11 1.73
C VAL A 422 -21.79 11.97 0.69
N ILE A 423 -22.26 12.30 -0.52
CA ILE A 423 -22.40 11.29 -1.61
C ILE A 423 -21.06 10.65 -1.93
N LEU A 424 -19.97 11.43 -2.08
CA LEU A 424 -18.64 10.93 -2.38
C LEU A 424 -18.10 10.03 -1.25
N LEU A 425 -18.35 10.37 0.01
CA LEU A 425 -17.96 9.56 1.16
C LEU A 425 -18.73 8.23 1.21
N ILE A 426 -20.04 8.26 0.95
CA ILE A 426 -20.86 7.03 0.89
C ILE A 426 -20.40 6.15 -0.29
N ALA A 427 -20.22 6.73 -1.47
CA ALA A 427 -19.72 5.99 -2.64
C ALA A 427 -18.33 5.38 -2.38
N SER A 428 -17.42 6.12 -1.72
CA SER A 428 -16.11 5.63 -1.30
C SER A 428 -16.23 4.46 -0.32
N LEU A 429 -17.11 4.55 0.67
CA LEU A 429 -17.38 3.47 1.63
C LEU A 429 -17.90 2.20 0.93
N LEU A 430 -18.89 2.36 0.05
CA LEU A 430 -19.45 1.22 -0.69
C LEU A 430 -18.39 0.56 -1.58
N HIS A 431 -17.59 1.37 -2.27
CA HIS A 431 -16.47 0.86 -3.09
C HIS A 431 -15.37 0.21 -2.22
N CYS A 432 -15.07 0.79 -1.06
CA CYS A 432 -14.15 0.19 -0.08
C CYS A 432 -14.63 -1.20 0.37
N ILE A 433 -15.91 -1.33 0.72
CA ILE A 433 -16.50 -2.61 1.12
C ILE A 433 -16.44 -3.60 -0.04
N TRP A 434 -16.85 -3.19 -1.25
CA TRP A 434 -16.82 -4.02 -2.44
C TRP A 434 -15.42 -4.56 -2.74
N LEU A 435 -14.42 -3.69 -2.83
CA LEU A 435 -13.04 -4.07 -3.11
C LEU A 435 -12.46 -4.98 -2.00
N ASN A 436 -12.60 -4.57 -0.73
CA ASN A 436 -11.87 -5.22 0.36
C ASN A 436 -12.46 -6.55 0.82
N PHE A 437 -13.75 -6.79 0.58
CA PHE A 437 -14.44 -7.98 1.11
C PHE A 437 -15.02 -8.89 0.03
N PHE A 438 -15.25 -8.39 -1.19
CA PHE A 438 -15.82 -9.19 -2.27
C PHE A 438 -14.87 -9.40 -3.45
N ARG A 439 -13.98 -8.44 -3.73
CA ARG A 439 -13.10 -8.47 -4.92
C ARG A 439 -11.62 -8.52 -4.57
N CYS A 440 -11.26 -8.73 -3.33
CA CYS A 440 -9.90 -8.57 -2.81
C CYS A 440 -8.85 -9.57 -3.35
N THR A 441 -9.27 -10.59 -4.09
CA THR A 441 -8.39 -11.56 -4.78
C THR A 441 -8.64 -11.62 -6.28
N THR A 442 -9.47 -10.72 -6.82
CA THR A 442 -9.85 -10.72 -8.24
C THR A 442 -8.82 -9.94 -9.06
N ASP A 443 -8.19 -10.57 -10.02
CA ASP A 443 -7.09 -10.03 -10.85
C ASP A 443 -7.50 -8.89 -11.80
N THR A 444 -8.81 -8.74 -12.07
CA THR A 444 -9.34 -7.62 -12.85
C THR A 444 -9.36 -6.30 -12.07
N GLU A 445 -9.14 -6.33 -10.74
CA GLU A 445 -9.07 -5.14 -9.91
C GLU A 445 -7.64 -4.56 -9.91
N PRO A 446 -7.40 -3.34 -10.39
CA PRO A 446 -6.05 -2.73 -10.46
C PRO A 446 -5.30 -2.66 -9.13
N TYR A 447 -6.00 -2.58 -7.99
CA TYR A 447 -5.37 -2.63 -6.66
C TYR A 447 -4.96 -4.05 -6.26
N VAL A 448 -5.57 -5.08 -6.84
CA VAL A 448 -5.23 -6.49 -6.60
C VAL A 448 -4.06 -6.87 -7.50
N TYR A 449 -2.86 -6.47 -7.08
CA TYR A 449 -1.64 -6.64 -7.87
C TYR A 449 -0.72 -7.68 -7.23
N VAL A 450 -0.27 -8.68 -7.99
CA VAL A 450 0.60 -9.78 -7.53
C VAL A 450 0.01 -10.56 -6.32
N GLN A 451 -1.31 -10.53 -6.16
CA GLN A 451 -2.01 -11.20 -5.08
C GLN A 451 -2.02 -12.71 -5.30
N THR A 452 -1.72 -13.46 -4.24
CA THR A 452 -1.83 -14.92 -4.22
C THR A 452 -3.30 -15.35 -4.27
N TYR A 453 -3.61 -16.34 -5.09
CA TYR A 453 -4.94 -16.97 -5.15
C TYR A 453 -5.18 -17.95 -3.99
N ASN A 454 -6.44 -18.18 -3.66
CA ASN A 454 -6.85 -19.19 -2.68
C ASN A 454 -6.40 -20.61 -3.05
N ASP A 455 -6.10 -20.85 -4.32
CA ASP A 455 -5.58 -22.14 -4.82
C ASP A 455 -4.30 -22.58 -4.11
N ILE A 456 -3.53 -21.67 -3.52
CA ILE A 456 -2.33 -21.99 -2.75
C ILE A 456 -2.67 -22.93 -1.57
N TYR A 457 -3.87 -22.82 -1.00
CA TYR A 457 -4.32 -23.66 0.10
C TYR A 457 -4.58 -25.11 -0.30
N LYS A 458 -4.87 -25.38 -1.59
CA LYS A 458 -4.92 -26.76 -2.11
C LYS A 458 -3.58 -27.49 -1.95
N PHE A 459 -2.49 -26.73 -1.96
CA PHE A 459 -1.14 -27.27 -1.73
C PHE A 459 -0.75 -27.23 -0.26
N THR A 460 -0.96 -26.10 0.43
CA THR A 460 -0.42 -25.92 1.79
C THR A 460 -1.26 -26.59 2.87
N ASP A 461 -2.60 -26.65 2.73
CA ASP A 461 -3.46 -27.16 3.79
C ASP A 461 -3.22 -28.65 4.12
N PRO A 462 -3.10 -29.57 3.14
CA PRO A 462 -2.80 -30.96 3.47
C PRO A 462 -1.47 -31.13 4.24
N ILE A 463 -0.45 -30.34 3.87
CA ILE A 463 0.88 -30.37 4.48
C ILE A 463 0.82 -29.85 5.91
N LEU A 464 0.19 -28.68 6.12
CA LEU A 464 0.08 -28.04 7.42
C LEU A 464 -0.83 -28.82 8.38
N GLN A 465 -1.95 -29.36 7.89
CA GLN A 465 -2.84 -30.21 8.71
C GLN A 465 -2.14 -31.47 9.16
N LEU A 466 -1.35 -32.12 8.29
CA LEU A 466 -0.56 -33.28 8.67
C LEU A 466 0.48 -32.91 9.75
N ALA A 467 1.17 -31.77 9.61
CA ALA A 467 2.15 -31.31 10.58
C ALA A 467 1.53 -30.90 11.92
N HIS A 468 0.32 -30.34 11.92
CA HIS A 468 -0.42 -30.03 13.15
C HIS A 468 -0.89 -31.31 13.88
N SER A 469 -1.21 -32.39 13.15
CA SER A 469 -1.62 -33.66 13.75
C SER A 469 -0.44 -34.52 14.22
N ASP A 470 0.69 -34.44 13.51
CA ASP A 470 1.93 -35.14 13.85
C ASP A 470 3.15 -34.21 13.65
N PRO A 471 3.74 -33.67 14.74
CA PRO A 471 4.89 -32.78 14.65
C PRO A 471 6.12 -33.35 13.91
N ARG A 472 6.21 -34.67 13.77
CA ARG A 472 7.27 -35.30 12.96
C ARG A 472 7.16 -34.94 11.48
N ALA A 473 5.97 -34.57 11.02
CA ALA A 473 5.75 -34.12 9.65
C ALA A 473 6.48 -32.82 9.30
N TYR A 474 6.96 -32.02 10.27
CA TYR A 474 7.85 -30.90 9.97
C TYR A 474 9.22 -31.35 9.40
N GLN A 475 9.54 -32.65 9.45
CA GLN A 475 10.74 -33.23 8.82
C GLN A 475 10.50 -33.77 7.40
N LEU A 476 9.29 -33.59 6.85
CA LEU A 476 8.96 -34.00 5.48
C LEU A 476 9.88 -33.31 4.47
N VAL A 477 10.22 -34.04 3.43
CA VAL A 477 11.05 -33.56 2.32
C VAL A 477 10.13 -32.96 1.25
N GLY A 478 10.33 -31.68 0.94
CA GLY A 478 9.55 -30.98 -0.08
C GLY A 478 10.42 -30.35 -1.17
N HIS A 479 9.93 -30.33 -2.40
CA HIS A 479 10.59 -29.69 -3.53
C HIS A 479 9.66 -28.70 -4.22
N ILE A 480 10.01 -27.41 -4.18
CA ILE A 480 9.29 -26.33 -4.86
C ILE A 480 10.09 -25.92 -6.10
N ILE A 481 9.62 -26.36 -7.26
CA ILE A 481 10.34 -26.22 -8.55
C ILE A 481 9.56 -25.20 -9.40
N ARG A 482 9.81 -23.93 -9.12
CA ARG A 482 9.19 -22.80 -9.83
C ARG A 482 9.90 -21.48 -9.55
N PRO A 483 9.88 -20.50 -10.49
CA PRO A 483 10.31 -19.13 -10.19
C PRO A 483 9.35 -18.43 -9.21
N SER A 484 9.87 -17.48 -8.48
CA SER A 484 9.09 -16.64 -7.55
C SER A 484 8.20 -17.44 -6.59
N PRO A 485 8.79 -18.25 -5.68
CA PRO A 485 8.05 -19.20 -4.84
C PRO A 485 7.26 -18.55 -3.71
N TYR A 486 7.48 -17.26 -3.40
CA TYR A 486 6.74 -16.59 -2.33
C TYR A 486 5.23 -16.58 -2.60
N PRO A 487 4.42 -16.76 -1.54
CA PRO A 487 4.71 -16.72 -0.09
C PRO A 487 5.11 -18.07 0.54
N LEU A 488 5.32 -19.15 -0.24
CA LEU A 488 5.58 -20.50 0.28
C LEU A 488 6.81 -20.59 1.23
N PRO A 489 7.95 -19.88 0.99
CA PRO A 489 9.07 -19.92 1.92
C PRO A 489 8.74 -19.47 3.34
N TRP A 490 7.75 -18.57 3.48
CA TRP A 490 7.22 -18.21 4.80
C TRP A 490 6.15 -19.20 5.26
N MET A 491 5.19 -19.59 4.41
CA MET A 491 4.10 -20.50 4.82
C MET A 491 4.63 -21.86 5.29
N LEU A 492 5.68 -22.36 4.66
CA LEU A 492 6.34 -23.64 4.98
C LEU A 492 7.67 -23.45 5.74
N GLY A 493 7.91 -22.28 6.34
CA GLY A 493 9.18 -21.96 6.97
C GLY A 493 9.56 -22.80 8.19
N ASP A 494 8.59 -23.50 8.80
CA ASP A 494 8.82 -24.44 9.90
C ASP A 494 9.34 -25.80 9.42
N PHE A 495 9.26 -26.09 8.11
CA PHE A 495 9.75 -27.32 7.51
C PHE A 495 11.24 -27.19 7.18
N GLY A 496 12.08 -27.94 7.86
CA GLY A 496 13.55 -27.84 7.72
C GLY A 496 14.11 -28.43 6.43
N ARG A 497 13.33 -29.21 5.64
CA ARG A 497 13.78 -29.96 4.47
C ARG A 497 13.03 -29.61 3.18
N VAL A 498 12.63 -28.35 3.02
CA VAL A 498 12.00 -27.87 1.79
C VAL A 498 13.02 -27.16 0.93
N GLY A 499 13.26 -27.69 -0.27
CA GLY A 499 14.13 -27.09 -1.29
C GLY A 499 13.34 -26.20 -2.23
N TYR A 500 13.90 -25.01 -2.57
CA TYR A 500 13.33 -24.06 -3.52
C TYR A 500 14.25 -23.93 -4.72
N TYR A 501 13.74 -24.24 -5.91
CA TYR A 501 14.51 -24.30 -7.14
C TYR A 501 13.88 -23.37 -8.18
N GLU A 502 14.43 -22.17 -8.31
CA GLU A 502 13.93 -21.13 -9.22
C GLU A 502 14.45 -21.29 -10.66
N LYS A 503 15.59 -21.97 -10.81
CA LYS A 503 16.29 -22.21 -12.08
C LYS A 503 16.44 -23.72 -12.32
N ASP A 504 17.19 -24.08 -13.35
CA ASP A 504 17.45 -25.49 -13.73
C ASP A 504 18.44 -26.23 -12.79
N ASN A 505 18.54 -25.79 -11.54
CA ASN A 505 19.44 -26.38 -10.52
C ASN A 505 18.74 -27.46 -9.67
N MET A 506 17.86 -28.25 -10.28
CA MET A 506 17.11 -29.30 -9.59
C MET A 506 18.08 -30.42 -9.09
N PRO A 507 17.81 -31.00 -7.91
CA PRO A 507 18.57 -32.12 -7.41
C PRO A 507 18.34 -33.39 -8.28
N ASP A 508 19.28 -34.31 -8.21
CA ASP A 508 19.18 -35.58 -8.95
C ASP A 508 18.06 -36.47 -8.42
N LYS A 509 17.83 -36.47 -7.10
CA LYS A 509 16.74 -37.17 -6.43
C LYS A 509 15.62 -36.19 -6.14
N LEU A 510 14.46 -36.44 -6.75
CA LEU A 510 13.26 -35.62 -6.61
C LEU A 510 12.13 -36.32 -5.85
N ASP A 511 12.25 -37.62 -5.55
CA ASP A 511 11.28 -38.32 -4.72
C ASP A 511 11.26 -37.70 -3.32
N GLY A 512 10.24 -36.91 -3.08
CA GLY A 512 9.96 -36.21 -1.83
C GLY A 512 8.56 -36.51 -1.34
N ASP A 513 8.24 -36.07 -0.14
CA ASP A 513 6.92 -36.28 0.45
C ASP A 513 5.87 -35.40 -0.21
N PHE A 514 6.28 -34.23 -0.70
CA PHE A 514 5.44 -33.33 -1.50
C PHE A 514 6.28 -32.51 -2.48
N LEU A 515 5.71 -32.20 -3.66
CA LEU A 515 6.34 -31.33 -4.64
C LEU A 515 5.33 -30.31 -5.18
N LEU A 516 5.84 -29.16 -5.63
CA LEU A 516 5.09 -28.19 -6.42
C LEU A 516 5.92 -27.81 -7.64
N VAL A 517 5.45 -28.15 -8.81
CA VAL A 517 6.21 -28.09 -10.06
C VAL A 517 5.48 -27.18 -11.06
N GLN A 518 6.16 -26.18 -11.61
CA GLN A 518 5.62 -25.35 -12.67
C GLN A 518 5.40 -26.16 -13.95
N GLN A 519 4.41 -25.79 -14.75
CA GLN A 519 3.91 -26.55 -15.89
C GLN A 519 5.01 -26.92 -16.92
N ASP A 520 5.92 -25.99 -17.21
CA ASP A 520 7.03 -26.19 -18.15
C ASP A 520 8.08 -27.22 -17.66
N LYS A 521 8.15 -27.49 -16.36
CA LYS A 521 9.08 -28.42 -15.71
C LYS A 521 8.47 -29.80 -15.44
N ILE A 522 7.16 -29.99 -15.61
CA ILE A 522 6.46 -31.23 -15.23
C ILE A 522 7.10 -32.45 -15.89
N ALA A 523 7.29 -32.45 -17.21
CA ALA A 523 7.83 -33.61 -17.94
C ALA A 523 9.23 -33.99 -17.46
N SER A 524 10.10 -33.00 -17.19
CA SER A 524 11.48 -33.26 -16.72
C SER A 524 11.54 -33.76 -15.27
N VAL A 525 10.56 -33.35 -14.44
CA VAL A 525 10.44 -33.83 -13.06
C VAL A 525 9.83 -35.21 -13.02
N GLU A 526 8.72 -35.46 -13.73
CA GLU A 526 8.05 -36.77 -13.76
C GLU A 526 8.98 -37.90 -14.26
N ALA A 527 9.88 -37.57 -15.19
CA ALA A 527 10.90 -38.52 -15.65
C ALA A 527 11.90 -38.96 -14.57
N LYS A 528 11.99 -38.26 -13.45
CA LYS A 528 12.90 -38.51 -12.32
C LYS A 528 12.18 -39.00 -11.06
N LEU A 529 10.83 -39.11 -11.08
CA LEU A 529 10.04 -39.58 -9.96
C LEU A 529 9.83 -41.10 -10.06
N HIS A 530 10.02 -41.81 -8.95
CA HIS A 530 9.88 -43.27 -8.84
C HIS A 530 8.73 -43.67 -7.89
N ASP A 531 8.34 -42.78 -6.98
CA ASP A 531 7.22 -43.00 -6.04
C ASP A 531 5.86 -42.69 -6.69
N SER A 532 4.78 -43.04 -5.99
CA SER A 532 3.41 -42.76 -6.42
C SER A 532 2.86 -41.53 -5.71
N TYR A 533 2.12 -40.71 -6.44
CA TYR A 533 1.63 -39.42 -5.94
C TYR A 533 0.17 -39.17 -6.30
N TYR A 534 -0.55 -38.51 -5.39
CA TYR A 534 -1.77 -37.80 -5.71
C TYR A 534 -1.39 -36.43 -6.32
N THR A 535 -2.09 -36.00 -7.36
CA THR A 535 -1.77 -34.73 -8.01
C THR A 535 -2.93 -33.76 -7.96
N VAL A 536 -2.62 -32.46 -7.84
CA VAL A 536 -3.60 -31.38 -7.82
C VAL A 536 -3.07 -30.21 -8.65
N PRO A 537 -3.87 -29.64 -9.58
CA PRO A 537 -3.50 -28.40 -10.24
C PRO A 537 -3.60 -27.22 -9.26
N VAL A 538 -2.60 -26.32 -9.29
CA VAL A 538 -2.51 -25.16 -8.40
C VAL A 538 -2.06 -23.95 -9.21
N THR A 539 -2.86 -22.88 -9.17
CA THR A 539 -2.48 -21.58 -9.72
C THR A 539 -2.23 -20.61 -8.56
N ILE A 540 -0.96 -20.23 -8.36
CA ILE A 540 -0.61 -19.39 -7.19
C ILE A 540 -0.98 -17.93 -7.43
N ARG A 541 -0.74 -17.39 -8.64
CA ARG A 541 -0.94 -15.97 -8.96
C ARG A 541 -1.37 -15.79 -10.41
N PRO A 542 -2.06 -14.65 -10.73
CA PRO A 542 -2.29 -14.25 -12.12
C PRO A 542 -0.96 -14.07 -12.85
N TYR A 543 -0.97 -14.21 -14.14
CA TYR A 543 0.19 -14.03 -15.04
C TYR A 543 1.34 -15.02 -14.82
N GLN A 544 1.11 -16.08 -14.07
CA GLN A 544 2.07 -17.17 -13.90
C GLN A 544 1.50 -18.48 -14.43
N ASP A 545 2.38 -19.29 -14.99
CA ASP A 545 1.99 -20.63 -15.44
C ASP A 545 1.46 -21.45 -14.26
N PRO A 546 0.42 -22.27 -14.47
CA PRO A 546 -0.08 -23.19 -13.49
C PRO A 546 1.04 -24.10 -12.98
N SER A 547 0.87 -24.60 -11.78
CA SER A 547 1.74 -25.61 -11.20
C SER A 547 0.95 -26.89 -10.93
N LYS A 548 1.64 -28.01 -10.84
CA LYS A 548 1.10 -29.29 -10.41
C LYS A 548 1.71 -29.65 -9.06
N ALA A 549 0.85 -29.82 -8.08
CA ALA A 549 1.23 -30.31 -6.75
C ALA A 549 1.24 -31.84 -6.75
N TYR A 550 2.21 -32.44 -6.08
CA TYR A 550 2.36 -33.88 -5.88
C TYR A 550 2.41 -34.16 -4.38
N PHE A 551 1.60 -35.12 -3.92
CA PHE A 551 1.54 -35.57 -2.53
C PHE A 551 1.78 -37.05 -2.47
N SER A 552 2.78 -37.51 -1.71
CA SER A 552 3.14 -38.91 -1.56
C SER A 552 1.93 -39.77 -1.18
N ALA A 553 1.65 -40.79 -2.00
CA ALA A 553 0.54 -41.70 -1.76
C ALA A 553 0.65 -42.45 -0.44
N LYS A 554 1.87 -42.59 0.11
CA LYS A 554 2.12 -43.23 1.40
C LYS A 554 1.64 -42.41 2.58
N LEU A 555 1.76 -41.07 2.50
CA LEU A 555 1.51 -40.17 3.63
C LEU A 555 0.19 -39.42 3.54
N PHE A 556 -0.25 -39.07 2.34
CA PHE A 556 -1.40 -38.17 2.15
C PHE A 556 -2.70 -38.91 1.75
N LYS A 557 -2.78 -40.24 1.89
CA LYS A 557 -3.95 -41.02 1.51
C LYS A 557 -5.25 -40.55 2.19
N SER A 558 -5.18 -40.10 3.43
CA SER A 558 -6.35 -39.61 4.19
C SER A 558 -6.93 -38.31 3.63
N PHE A 559 -6.15 -37.51 2.92
CA PHE A 559 -6.58 -36.25 2.29
C PHE A 559 -7.24 -36.47 0.93
N PHE A 560 -7.13 -37.67 0.35
CA PHE A 560 -7.67 -38.04 -0.96
C PHE A 560 -8.56 -39.30 -0.87
N PRO A 561 -9.64 -39.29 -0.08
CA PRO A 561 -10.47 -40.45 0.13
C PRO A 561 -11.10 -40.94 -1.17
N GLY A 562 -11.03 -42.23 -1.42
CA GLY A 562 -11.59 -42.87 -2.62
C GLY A 562 -10.83 -42.62 -3.94
N ARG A 563 -9.73 -41.88 -3.91
CA ARG A 563 -8.87 -41.67 -5.10
C ARG A 563 -7.71 -42.69 -5.12
N TRP A 564 -7.35 -43.07 -6.31
CA TRP A 564 -6.08 -43.73 -6.57
C TRP A 564 -4.99 -42.69 -6.90
N PRO A 565 -3.70 -42.97 -6.65
CA PRO A 565 -2.63 -42.10 -7.08
C PRO A 565 -2.71 -41.81 -8.59
N ASP A 566 -2.69 -40.53 -8.97
CA ASP A 566 -2.81 -40.12 -10.37
C ASP A 566 -1.48 -40.23 -11.14
N PHE A 567 -0.38 -40.31 -10.39
CA PHE A 567 0.95 -40.49 -10.92
C PHE A 567 1.61 -41.73 -10.25
N THR A 568 2.16 -42.58 -11.08
CA THR A 568 2.97 -43.74 -10.62
C THR A 568 4.31 -43.63 -11.32
N GLY A 569 5.39 -43.52 -10.55
CA GLY A 569 6.74 -43.34 -11.07
C GLY A 569 7.17 -44.51 -11.98
N ALA A 570 8.15 -44.24 -12.84
CA ALA A 570 8.76 -45.29 -13.65
C ALA A 570 9.35 -46.36 -12.74
N ALA A 571 9.04 -47.63 -13.03
CA ALA A 571 9.68 -48.73 -12.33
C ALA A 571 11.21 -48.59 -12.41
N PRO A 572 11.97 -48.82 -11.33
CA PRO A 572 13.42 -48.77 -11.38
C PRO A 572 13.89 -49.66 -12.54
N ALA A 573 14.71 -49.10 -13.43
CA ALA A 573 15.30 -49.89 -14.49
C ALA A 573 15.97 -51.11 -13.83
N GLU A 574 15.49 -52.31 -14.15
CA GLU A 574 16.13 -53.54 -13.68
C GLU A 574 17.63 -53.43 -13.95
N LYS A 575 18.44 -53.56 -12.90
CA LYS A 575 19.87 -53.67 -13.09
C LYS A 575 20.10 -54.81 -14.09
N PRO A 576 20.84 -54.58 -15.19
CA PRO A 576 21.12 -55.67 -16.12
C PRO A 576 21.68 -56.85 -15.32
N SER A 577 21.02 -57.99 -15.43
CA SER A 577 21.46 -59.23 -14.81
C SER A 577 22.93 -59.45 -15.17
N PRO A 578 23.81 -59.80 -14.22
CA PRO A 578 25.19 -60.02 -14.53
C PRO A 578 25.26 -61.17 -15.58
N GLY A 579 25.78 -60.82 -16.75
CA GLY A 579 25.93 -61.76 -17.81
C GLY A 579 26.70 -63.03 -17.33
N PRO A 580 26.43 -64.21 -17.94
CA PRO A 580 27.06 -65.45 -17.49
C PRO A 580 28.59 -65.31 -17.48
N SER A 581 29.17 -65.66 -16.34
CA SER A 581 30.63 -65.68 -16.17
C SER A 581 31.26 -66.47 -17.29
N PRO A 582 32.34 -66.02 -17.93
CA PRO A 582 33.06 -66.79 -18.94
C PRO A 582 33.59 -68.09 -18.32
N SER A 583 33.27 -69.21 -18.97
CA SER A 583 33.76 -70.53 -18.59
C SER A 583 35.28 -70.53 -18.60
N PRO A 584 35.95 -71.23 -17.67
CA PRO A 584 37.38 -71.28 -17.64
C PRO A 584 37.89 -72.04 -18.87
N THR A 585 38.80 -71.44 -19.60
CA THR A 585 39.54 -72.08 -20.74
C THR A 585 40.44 -73.22 -20.20
N PRO A 586 40.39 -74.42 -20.79
CA PRO A 586 41.31 -75.50 -20.37
C PRO A 586 42.75 -75.13 -20.77
N SER A 587 43.67 -75.24 -19.81
CA SER A 587 45.11 -75.15 -20.02
C SER A 587 45.60 -76.33 -20.85
N GLN A 588 46.24 -76.00 -21.96
CA GLN A 588 47.28 -76.87 -22.55
C GLN A 588 48.64 -76.31 -22.18
#